data_5675917412be11631e73615038968b6d
#
_entry.id   5675917412be11631e73615038968b6d
#
_cell.length_a   1.000
_cell.length_b   1.000
_cell.length_c   1.000
_cell.angle_alpha   90.00
_cell.angle_beta   90.00
_cell.angle_gamma   90.00
#
_symmetry.space_group_name_H-M   'P 1'
#
loop_
_entity.id
_entity.type
_entity.pdbx_description
1 polymer ?
#
loop_
_entity_poly.entity_id
_entity_poly.type
_entity_poly.pdbx_seq_one_letter_code
_entity_poly.pdbx_strand_id
1 'polypeptide(L)'
;MAFMPYLYFAAKPELRAWAEAWQRELRARLSALEAVELDPGCFVAEQAEIFAEPKRKVVVHDGASIAAHAFVHGPVTLAAHASVNPYATLDGGRKGIVIGQGSRIATRAMLFAFDHGIAPERPVREQPVRSRGIIVGEDVWIGAGATVTDGVRIGDHAVVGAGAVVTRDVPAWAVVGGVPARVLFDRRQSRLGQR
;
A
#
# COMPACT_ATOMS: atom_id res chain seq x y z
N MET A 1 -20.49 6.81 5.58
CA MET A 1 -20.39 7.61 4.33
C MET A 1 -19.05 7.33 3.68
N ALA A 2 -19.06 6.80 2.44
CA ALA A 2 -17.82 6.45 1.74
C ALA A 2 -17.29 7.69 1.00
N PHE A 3 -16.37 8.41 1.61
CA PHE A 3 -15.61 9.43 0.91
C PHE A 3 -14.44 8.80 0.18
N MET A 4 -14.23 9.20 -1.06
CA MET A 4 -12.94 8.96 -1.71
C MET A 4 -11.87 9.82 -1.01
N PRO A 5 -10.71 9.25 -0.64
CA PRO A 5 -9.69 9.99 0.12
C PRO A 5 -9.30 11.34 -0.50
N TYR A 6 -9.18 11.42 -1.83
CA TYR A 6 -8.83 12.66 -2.50
C TYR A 6 -9.88 13.77 -2.31
N LEU A 7 -11.17 13.42 -2.20
CA LEU A 7 -12.24 14.38 -1.93
C LEU A 7 -12.13 14.95 -0.51
N TYR A 8 -11.73 14.11 0.46
CA TYR A 8 -11.47 14.57 1.82
C TYR A 8 -10.35 15.61 1.86
N PHE A 9 -9.21 15.32 1.21
CA PHE A 9 -8.08 16.24 1.20
C PHE A 9 -8.32 17.51 0.35
N ALA A 10 -9.14 17.43 -0.69
CA ALA A 10 -9.53 18.55 -1.54
C ALA A 10 -10.75 19.33 -1.01
N ALA A 11 -11.41 18.86 0.05
CA ALA A 11 -12.60 19.49 0.60
C ALA A 11 -12.31 20.89 1.17
N LYS A 12 -13.29 21.79 1.02
CA LYS A 12 -13.27 23.10 1.69
C LYS A 12 -13.22 22.92 3.22
N PRO A 13 -12.64 23.89 3.96
CA PRO A 13 -12.47 23.77 5.41
C PRO A 13 -13.74 23.40 6.17
N GLU A 14 -14.91 23.94 5.79
CA GLU A 14 -16.19 23.67 6.48
C GLU A 14 -16.64 22.20 6.30
N LEU A 15 -16.49 21.63 5.09
CA LEU A 15 -16.80 20.23 4.82
C LEU A 15 -15.78 19.29 5.47
N ARG A 16 -14.52 19.73 5.53
CA ARG A 16 -13.46 18.98 6.19
C ARG A 16 -13.67 18.92 7.70
N ALA A 17 -14.09 20.03 8.33
CA ALA A 17 -14.38 20.07 9.76
C ALA A 17 -15.47 19.06 10.17
N TRP A 18 -16.51 18.92 9.34
CA TRP A 18 -17.54 17.91 9.57
C TRP A 18 -17.00 16.46 9.46
N ALA A 19 -16.21 16.18 8.44
CA ALA A 19 -15.61 14.86 8.25
C ALA A 19 -14.55 14.54 9.33
N GLU A 20 -13.89 15.55 9.89
CA GLU A 20 -12.84 15.41 10.91
C GLU A 20 -13.37 14.84 12.23
N ALA A 21 -14.58 15.22 12.64
CA ALA A 21 -15.21 14.66 13.84
C ALA A 21 -15.39 13.15 13.71
N TRP A 22 -15.91 12.71 12.57
CA TRP A 22 -16.08 11.31 12.24
C TRP A 22 -14.75 10.55 12.12
N GLN A 23 -13.74 11.13 11.45
CA GLN A 23 -12.41 10.54 11.33
C GLN A 23 -11.73 10.36 12.71
N ARG A 24 -11.91 11.30 13.60
CA ARG A 24 -11.38 11.22 14.97
C ARG A 24 -11.98 10.07 15.75
N GLU A 25 -13.31 9.89 15.66
CA GLU A 25 -14.03 8.77 16.29
C GLU A 25 -13.58 7.42 15.71
N LEU A 26 -13.45 7.32 14.38
CA LEU A 26 -12.98 6.10 13.72
C LEU A 26 -11.55 5.74 14.13
N ARG A 27 -10.63 6.71 14.15
CA ARG A 27 -9.25 6.47 14.60
C ARG A 27 -9.20 6.01 16.06
N ALA A 28 -9.98 6.63 16.94
CA ALA A 28 -10.05 6.22 18.34
C ALA A 28 -10.57 4.78 18.48
N ARG A 29 -11.60 4.41 17.73
CA ARG A 29 -12.14 3.04 17.73
C ARG A 29 -11.11 2.02 17.20
N LEU A 30 -10.44 2.31 16.10
CA LEU A 30 -9.40 1.43 15.55
C LEU A 30 -8.24 1.26 16.53
N SER A 31 -7.75 2.34 17.15
CA SER A 31 -6.65 2.28 18.12
C SER A 31 -7.01 1.53 19.40
N ALA A 32 -8.30 1.39 19.71
CA ALA A 32 -8.76 0.61 20.86
C ALA A 32 -8.86 -0.90 20.56
N LEU A 33 -9.02 -1.28 19.29
CA LEU A 33 -9.25 -2.67 18.86
C LEU A 33 -8.02 -3.31 18.22
N GLU A 34 -7.18 -2.53 17.56
CA GLU A 34 -6.07 -2.97 16.74
C GLU A 34 -4.76 -2.31 17.16
N ALA A 35 -3.64 -2.95 16.88
CA ALA A 35 -2.31 -2.35 17.11
C ALA A 35 -1.95 -1.35 15.99
N VAL A 36 -2.68 -0.23 15.92
CA VAL A 36 -2.49 0.81 14.90
C VAL A 36 -1.91 2.09 15.50
N GLU A 37 -1.12 2.80 14.69
CA GLU A 37 -0.64 4.16 14.95
C GLU A 37 -1.13 5.04 13.80
N LEU A 38 -2.11 5.91 14.06
CA LEU A 38 -2.79 6.73 13.06
C LEU A 38 -2.56 8.20 13.36
N ASP A 39 -1.79 8.88 12.53
CA ASP A 39 -1.56 10.32 12.68
C ASP A 39 -2.86 11.11 12.49
N PRO A 40 -3.03 12.26 13.17
CA PRO A 40 -4.27 13.03 13.13
C PRO A 40 -4.70 13.47 11.72
N GLY A 41 -3.74 13.72 10.84
CA GLY A 41 -3.98 14.15 9.45
C GLY A 41 -4.17 13.03 8.44
N CYS A 42 -4.15 11.76 8.85
CA CYS A 42 -4.45 10.65 7.94
C CYS A 42 -5.95 10.47 7.71
N PHE A 43 -6.32 9.80 6.62
CA PHE A 43 -7.69 9.41 6.32
C PHE A 43 -7.82 7.89 6.26
N VAL A 44 -8.80 7.34 6.98
CA VAL A 44 -9.17 5.92 6.89
C VAL A 44 -10.65 5.82 6.54
N ALA A 45 -10.99 5.09 5.49
CA ALA A 45 -12.40 4.82 5.18
C ALA A 45 -12.99 3.85 6.20
N GLU A 46 -14.26 4.04 6.55
CA GLU A 46 -14.95 3.18 7.53
C GLU A 46 -15.01 1.71 7.09
N GLN A 47 -15.05 1.47 5.79
CA GLN A 47 -15.07 0.14 5.18
C GLN A 47 -13.68 -0.42 4.90
N ALA A 48 -12.61 0.23 5.35
CA ALA A 48 -11.26 -0.34 5.27
C ALA A 48 -11.13 -1.50 6.26
N GLU A 49 -10.48 -2.57 5.81
CA GLU A 49 -10.24 -3.78 6.59
C GLU A 49 -8.79 -3.77 7.09
N ILE A 50 -8.61 -3.42 8.36
CA ILE A 50 -7.29 -3.31 8.98
C ILE A 50 -7.16 -4.37 10.07
N PHE A 51 -6.10 -5.18 9.97
CA PHE A 51 -5.75 -6.20 10.97
C PHE A 51 -4.32 -5.95 11.45
N ALA A 52 -4.17 -5.67 12.74
CA ALA A 52 -2.88 -5.30 13.30
C ALA A 52 -2.71 -5.88 14.72
N GLU A 53 -1.89 -6.90 14.85
CA GLU A 53 -1.58 -7.52 16.15
C GLU A 53 -0.41 -6.78 16.85
N PRO A 54 -0.24 -6.99 18.19
CA PRO A 54 0.95 -6.52 18.91
C PRO A 54 2.23 -7.00 18.23
N LYS A 55 3.16 -6.30 17.78
CA LYS A 55 4.36 -6.60 16.97
C LYS A 55 4.15 -6.66 15.46
N ARG A 56 2.92 -6.47 14.98
CA ARG A 56 2.59 -6.38 13.55
C ARG A 56 1.74 -5.14 13.29
N LYS A 57 2.23 -3.99 13.74
CA LYS A 57 1.50 -2.72 13.70
C LYS A 57 1.21 -2.25 12.28
N VAL A 58 0.10 -1.52 12.14
CA VAL A 58 -0.16 -0.67 10.98
C VAL A 58 0.05 0.77 11.38
N VAL A 59 0.96 1.46 10.69
CA VAL A 59 1.32 2.87 10.93
C VAL A 59 0.92 3.70 9.73
N VAL A 60 0.13 4.76 9.94
CA VAL A 60 -0.37 5.64 8.88
C VAL A 60 -0.05 7.08 9.21
N HIS A 61 0.86 7.67 8.45
CA HIS A 61 1.33 9.03 8.68
C HIS A 61 0.42 10.10 8.08
N ASP A 62 0.69 11.36 8.42
CA ASP A 62 -0.10 12.51 8.01
C ASP A 62 -0.29 12.61 6.49
N GLY A 63 -1.49 12.95 6.07
CA GLY A 63 -1.87 13.02 4.66
C GLY A 63 -1.99 11.68 3.96
N ALA A 64 -1.57 10.59 4.58
CA ALA A 64 -1.77 9.26 4.02
C ALA A 64 -3.22 8.79 4.11
N SER A 65 -3.60 7.84 3.25
CA SER A 65 -4.98 7.38 3.19
C SER A 65 -5.15 5.90 2.90
N ILE A 66 -6.16 5.30 3.53
CA ILE A 66 -6.64 3.95 3.25
C ILE A 66 -8.10 4.05 2.79
N ALA A 67 -8.37 3.67 1.55
CA ALA A 67 -9.69 3.75 0.96
C ALA A 67 -10.60 2.57 1.36
N ALA A 68 -11.88 2.68 1.04
CA ALA A 68 -12.89 1.66 1.31
C ALA A 68 -12.51 0.30 0.71
N HIS A 69 -12.73 -0.77 1.47
CA HIS A 69 -12.45 -2.16 1.08
C HIS A 69 -10.96 -2.44 0.74
N ALA A 70 -10.05 -1.56 1.12
CA ALA A 70 -8.64 -1.91 1.12
C ALA A 70 -8.37 -2.84 2.31
N PHE A 71 -7.68 -3.96 2.05
CA PHE A 71 -7.25 -4.92 3.06
C PHE A 71 -5.80 -4.61 3.46
N VAL A 72 -5.57 -4.34 4.73
CA VAL A 72 -4.24 -4.01 5.27
C VAL A 72 -3.96 -4.87 6.49
N HIS A 73 -3.05 -5.83 6.36
CA HIS A 73 -2.61 -6.71 7.43
C HIS A 73 -1.17 -6.40 7.81
N GLY A 74 -0.94 -6.00 9.04
CA GLY A 74 0.37 -5.58 9.54
C GLY A 74 1.48 -6.66 9.47
N PRO A 75 2.75 -6.28 9.56
CA PRO A 75 3.25 -4.91 9.73
C PRO A 75 3.19 -4.10 8.42
N VAL A 76 2.57 -2.93 8.44
CA VAL A 76 2.51 -2.03 7.28
C VAL A 76 2.76 -0.60 7.74
N THR A 77 3.63 0.12 7.04
CA THR A 77 3.85 1.56 7.26
C THR A 77 3.53 2.32 5.99
N LEU A 78 2.63 3.29 6.09
CA LEU A 78 2.32 4.25 5.04
C LEU A 78 2.95 5.60 5.42
N ALA A 79 3.98 6.02 4.70
CA ALA A 79 4.59 7.33 4.91
C ALA A 79 3.65 8.47 4.50
N ALA A 80 4.02 9.71 4.82
CA ALA A 80 3.19 10.88 4.56
C ALA A 80 2.69 10.95 3.11
N HIS A 81 1.41 11.28 2.96
CA HIS A 81 0.73 11.40 1.64
C HIS A 81 0.67 10.11 0.80
N ALA A 82 1.07 8.96 1.33
CA ALA A 82 0.86 7.68 0.65
C ALA A 82 -0.62 7.33 0.56
N SER A 83 -1.04 6.67 -0.52
CA SER A 83 -2.45 6.31 -0.70
C SER A 83 -2.64 4.84 -1.08
N VAL A 84 -3.55 4.17 -0.39
CA VAL A 84 -4.02 2.81 -0.69
C VAL A 84 -5.45 2.91 -1.19
N ASN A 85 -5.66 2.62 -2.47
CA ASN A 85 -6.94 2.77 -3.14
C ASN A 85 -7.89 1.58 -2.89
N PRO A 86 -9.18 1.70 -3.26
CA PRO A 86 -10.17 0.67 -2.96
C PRO A 86 -9.78 -0.72 -3.45
N TYR A 87 -10.05 -1.73 -2.62
CA TYR A 87 -9.77 -3.15 -2.89
C TYR A 87 -8.29 -3.50 -3.08
N ALA A 88 -7.35 -2.61 -2.78
CA ALA A 88 -5.95 -2.98 -2.72
C ALA A 88 -5.67 -3.87 -1.50
N THR A 89 -4.73 -4.82 -1.64
CA THR A 89 -4.35 -5.76 -0.59
C THR A 89 -2.88 -5.56 -0.21
N LEU A 90 -2.62 -5.28 1.06
CA LEU A 90 -1.28 -5.21 1.63
C LEU A 90 -1.19 -6.22 2.78
N ASP A 91 -0.52 -7.35 2.55
CA ASP A 91 -0.25 -8.31 3.62
C ASP A 91 1.25 -8.29 3.97
N GLY A 92 1.53 -7.73 5.13
CA GLY A 92 2.89 -7.45 5.60
C GLY A 92 3.70 -8.69 5.99
N GLY A 93 3.07 -9.86 6.06
CA GLY A 93 3.77 -11.07 6.47
C GLY A 93 4.43 -10.90 7.85
N ARG A 94 5.71 -11.28 7.96
CA ARG A 94 6.49 -11.12 9.20
C ARG A 94 7.41 -9.90 9.17
N LYS A 95 7.91 -9.52 7.99
CA LYS A 95 8.92 -8.47 7.81
C LYS A 95 8.34 -7.12 7.40
N GLY A 96 7.10 -7.10 6.96
CA GLY A 96 6.34 -5.89 6.71
C GLY A 96 6.42 -5.34 5.30
N ILE A 97 5.57 -4.34 5.08
CA ILE A 97 5.52 -3.52 3.87
C ILE A 97 5.73 -2.07 4.29
N VAL A 98 6.65 -1.39 3.61
CA VAL A 98 6.87 0.06 3.77
C VAL A 98 6.51 0.73 2.46
N ILE A 99 5.59 1.70 2.52
CA ILE A 99 5.19 2.53 1.39
C ILE A 99 5.73 3.94 1.62
N GLY A 100 6.62 4.39 0.73
CA GLY A 100 7.26 5.69 0.79
C GLY A 100 6.31 6.86 0.52
N GLN A 101 6.80 8.05 0.86
CA GLN A 101 6.05 9.29 0.81
C GLN A 101 5.44 9.54 -0.58
N GLY A 102 4.18 9.98 -0.64
CA GLY A 102 3.49 10.36 -1.87
C GLY A 102 3.16 9.18 -2.81
N SER A 103 3.54 7.96 -2.47
CA SER A 103 3.32 6.79 -3.32
C SER A 103 1.86 6.38 -3.38
N ARG A 104 1.45 5.83 -4.53
CA ARG A 104 0.07 5.49 -4.83
C ARG A 104 -0.08 4.02 -5.15
N ILE A 105 -0.85 3.31 -4.34
CA ILE A 105 -1.23 1.91 -4.55
C ILE A 105 -2.63 1.91 -5.16
N ALA A 106 -2.72 1.60 -6.45
CA ALA A 106 -3.97 1.69 -7.19
C ALA A 106 -4.96 0.56 -6.81
N THR A 107 -6.20 0.71 -7.27
CA THR A 107 -7.29 -0.24 -7.04
C THR A 107 -6.88 -1.67 -7.39
N ARG A 108 -7.17 -2.62 -6.49
CA ARG A 108 -6.86 -4.05 -6.63
C ARG A 108 -5.37 -4.38 -6.82
N ALA A 109 -4.46 -3.49 -6.56
CA ALA A 109 -3.05 -3.86 -6.47
C ALA A 109 -2.81 -4.71 -5.22
N MET A 110 -1.93 -5.71 -5.31
CA MET A 110 -1.70 -6.69 -4.27
C MET A 110 -0.21 -6.75 -3.93
N LEU A 111 0.12 -6.58 -2.66
CA LEU A 111 1.48 -6.67 -2.14
C LEU A 111 1.51 -7.76 -1.06
N PHE A 112 2.20 -8.87 -1.32
CA PHE A 112 2.34 -9.97 -0.38
C PHE A 112 3.79 -10.09 0.08
N ALA A 113 4.06 -9.72 1.33
CA ALA A 113 5.40 -9.74 1.92
C ALA A 113 5.74 -11.09 2.57
N PHE A 114 5.29 -12.18 1.96
CA PHE A 114 5.62 -13.55 2.35
C PHE A 114 5.41 -14.53 1.20
N ASP A 115 6.09 -15.68 1.29
CA ASP A 115 5.94 -16.84 0.39
C ASP A 115 5.82 -18.12 1.19
N HIS A 116 5.09 -19.10 0.69
CA HIS A 116 5.08 -20.46 1.19
C HIS A 116 6.27 -21.26 0.65
N GLY A 117 6.76 -22.23 1.44
CA GLY A 117 7.69 -23.24 0.94
C GLY A 117 6.99 -24.11 -0.12
N ILE A 118 7.73 -24.46 -1.17
CA ILE A 118 7.23 -25.23 -2.31
C ILE A 118 8.09 -26.46 -2.62
N ALA A 119 8.87 -26.94 -1.64
CA ALA A 119 9.67 -28.16 -1.81
C ALA A 119 8.76 -29.37 -2.07
N PRO A 120 9.08 -30.24 -3.05
CA PRO A 120 8.18 -31.33 -3.48
C PRO A 120 8.02 -32.45 -2.44
N GLU A 121 8.92 -32.53 -1.46
CA GLU A 121 8.96 -33.59 -0.46
C GLU A 121 7.91 -33.45 0.66
N ARG A 122 7.22 -32.30 0.74
CA ARG A 122 6.26 -32.01 1.82
C ARG A 122 5.04 -31.25 1.28
N PRO A 123 3.85 -31.50 1.85
CA PRO A 123 2.69 -30.66 1.60
C PRO A 123 2.98 -29.17 1.91
N VAL A 124 2.46 -28.24 1.11
CA VAL A 124 2.68 -26.80 1.27
C VAL A 124 2.31 -26.31 2.68
N ARG A 125 1.22 -26.82 3.26
CA ARG A 125 0.77 -26.44 4.62
C ARG A 125 1.77 -26.80 5.73
N GLU A 126 2.68 -27.74 5.48
CA GLU A 126 3.67 -28.22 6.45
C GLU A 126 5.03 -27.56 6.27
N GLN A 127 5.13 -26.67 5.27
CA GLN A 127 6.36 -25.97 4.97
C GLN A 127 6.38 -24.59 5.63
N PRO A 128 7.58 -24.07 5.99
CA PRO A 128 7.68 -22.76 6.62
C PRO A 128 7.28 -21.64 5.66
N VAL A 129 6.56 -20.65 6.18
CA VAL A 129 6.34 -19.38 5.50
C VAL A 129 7.61 -18.53 5.64
N ARG A 130 8.09 -17.99 4.53
CA ARG A 130 9.22 -17.06 4.46
C ARG A 130 8.68 -15.66 4.26
N SER A 131 9.35 -14.67 4.85
CA SER A 131 9.01 -13.26 4.69
C SER A 131 10.29 -12.45 4.70
N ARG A 132 10.54 -11.70 3.63
CA ARG A 132 11.67 -10.77 3.45
C ARG A 132 11.23 -9.33 3.53
N GLY A 133 9.93 -9.08 3.30
CA GLY A 133 9.34 -7.76 3.30
C GLY A 133 9.31 -7.11 1.93
N ILE A 134 8.53 -6.03 1.79
CA ILE A 134 8.46 -5.20 0.58
C ILE A 134 8.77 -3.77 0.96
N ILE A 135 9.60 -3.12 0.16
CA ILE A 135 9.91 -1.69 0.32
C ILE A 135 9.56 -0.97 -0.97
N VAL A 136 8.67 -0.01 -0.87
CA VAL A 136 8.29 0.90 -1.95
C VAL A 136 8.84 2.29 -1.61
N GLY A 137 9.62 2.87 -2.50
CA GLY A 137 10.21 4.19 -2.36
C GLY A 137 9.19 5.33 -2.39
N GLU A 138 9.67 6.56 -2.50
CA GLU A 138 8.83 7.76 -2.59
C GLU A 138 8.33 8.02 -4.02
N ASP A 139 7.17 8.69 -4.15
CA ASP A 139 6.53 9.04 -5.45
C ASP A 139 6.43 7.86 -6.42
N VAL A 140 6.19 6.65 -5.91
CA VAL A 140 5.97 5.44 -6.72
C VAL A 140 4.49 5.30 -7.07
N TRP A 141 4.21 4.89 -8.30
CA TRP A 141 2.86 4.51 -8.69
C TRP A 141 2.80 3.01 -9.00
N ILE A 142 2.03 2.27 -8.21
CA ILE A 142 1.69 0.87 -8.47
C ILE A 142 0.31 0.83 -9.13
N GLY A 143 0.26 0.43 -10.40
CA GLY A 143 -0.92 0.41 -11.25
C GLY A 143 -1.99 -0.59 -10.79
N ALA A 144 -3.23 -0.39 -11.25
CA ALA A 144 -4.37 -1.22 -10.87
C ALA A 144 -4.14 -2.71 -11.18
N GLY A 145 -4.48 -3.58 -10.23
CA GLY A 145 -4.32 -5.03 -10.38
C GLY A 145 -2.88 -5.54 -10.46
N ALA A 146 -1.88 -4.68 -10.25
CA ALA A 146 -0.49 -5.13 -10.20
C ALA A 146 -0.24 -5.95 -8.92
N THR A 147 0.66 -6.94 -9.02
CA THR A 147 1.07 -7.79 -7.90
C THR A 147 2.56 -7.61 -7.61
N VAL A 148 2.92 -7.45 -6.35
CA VAL A 148 4.32 -7.40 -5.90
C VAL A 148 4.57 -8.54 -4.93
N THR A 149 5.60 -9.35 -5.22
CA THR A 149 5.94 -10.52 -4.39
C THR A 149 6.94 -10.18 -3.29
N ASP A 150 7.11 -11.10 -2.36
CA ASP A 150 7.99 -10.96 -1.20
C ASP A 150 9.45 -10.65 -1.57
N GLY A 151 10.07 -9.77 -0.81
CA GLY A 151 11.47 -9.39 -0.92
C GLY A 151 11.77 -8.32 -1.96
N VAL A 152 10.76 -7.82 -2.70
CA VAL A 152 10.95 -6.81 -3.75
C VAL A 152 11.17 -5.42 -3.14
N ARG A 153 12.11 -4.69 -3.73
CA ARG A 153 12.32 -3.25 -3.51
C ARG A 153 11.97 -2.49 -4.77
N ILE A 154 11.13 -1.48 -4.64
CA ILE A 154 10.77 -0.57 -5.74
C ILE A 154 11.39 0.79 -5.43
N GLY A 155 12.30 1.23 -6.29
CA GLY A 155 13.02 2.49 -6.12
C GLY A 155 12.12 3.71 -6.35
N ASP A 156 12.59 4.86 -5.85
CA ASP A 156 11.88 6.12 -5.88
C ASP A 156 11.44 6.51 -7.30
N HIS A 157 10.30 7.14 -7.42
CA HIS A 157 9.75 7.64 -8.68
C HIS A 157 9.44 6.56 -9.73
N ALA A 158 9.51 5.28 -9.39
CA ALA A 158 9.18 4.20 -10.30
C ALA A 158 7.68 4.09 -10.59
N VAL A 159 7.34 3.49 -11.70
CA VAL A 159 5.97 3.19 -12.09
C VAL A 159 5.84 1.71 -12.43
N VAL A 160 4.89 1.06 -11.79
CA VAL A 160 4.48 -0.31 -12.10
C VAL A 160 3.17 -0.25 -12.89
N GLY A 161 3.20 -0.74 -14.12
CA GLY A 161 2.04 -0.77 -15.01
C GLY A 161 0.90 -1.64 -14.46
N ALA A 162 -0.33 -1.32 -14.86
CA ALA A 162 -1.51 -2.10 -14.45
C ALA A 162 -1.38 -3.57 -14.85
N GLY A 163 -1.81 -4.48 -13.95
CA GLY A 163 -1.73 -5.92 -14.16
C GLY A 163 -0.33 -6.53 -14.17
N ALA A 164 0.72 -5.77 -13.89
CA ALA A 164 2.09 -6.28 -13.85
C ALA A 164 2.32 -7.20 -12.65
N VAL A 165 3.19 -8.21 -12.79
CA VAL A 165 3.64 -9.07 -11.70
C VAL A 165 5.12 -8.82 -11.44
N VAL A 166 5.40 -8.09 -10.35
CA VAL A 166 6.76 -7.69 -9.98
C VAL A 166 7.37 -8.74 -9.07
N THR A 167 8.39 -9.44 -9.58
CA THR A 167 9.08 -10.53 -8.88
C THR A 167 10.56 -10.23 -8.60
N ARG A 168 11.03 -9.04 -8.96
CA ARG A 168 12.41 -8.57 -8.78
C ARG A 168 12.40 -7.08 -8.48
N ASP A 169 13.49 -6.60 -7.92
CA ASP A 169 13.68 -5.17 -7.64
C ASP A 169 13.49 -4.32 -8.89
N VAL A 170 12.88 -3.15 -8.67
CA VAL A 170 12.61 -2.15 -9.69
C VAL A 170 13.52 -0.94 -9.43
N PRO A 171 14.37 -0.55 -10.39
CA PRO A 171 15.21 0.63 -10.23
C PRO A 171 14.40 1.92 -10.07
N ALA A 172 14.97 2.90 -9.40
CA ALA A 172 14.40 4.25 -9.35
C ALA A 172 14.14 4.78 -10.77
N TRP A 173 13.05 5.53 -10.96
CA TRP A 173 12.62 6.11 -12.24
C TRP A 173 12.22 5.10 -13.32
N ALA A 174 12.34 3.79 -13.08
CA ALA A 174 11.94 2.80 -14.08
C ALA A 174 10.41 2.74 -14.21
N VAL A 175 9.93 2.59 -15.45
CA VAL A 175 8.58 2.16 -15.77
C VAL A 175 8.64 0.69 -16.12
N VAL A 176 7.93 -0.15 -15.35
CA VAL A 176 7.92 -1.61 -15.54
C VAL A 176 6.51 -2.11 -15.86
N GLY A 177 6.41 -3.20 -16.62
CA GLY A 177 5.13 -3.83 -16.94
C GLY A 177 5.28 -5.27 -17.39
N GLY A 178 4.16 -5.98 -17.47
CA GLY A 178 4.10 -7.38 -17.94
C GLY A 178 4.12 -8.42 -16.81
N VAL A 179 4.04 -9.71 -17.21
CA VAL A 179 4.04 -10.89 -16.34
C VAL A 179 5.08 -11.89 -16.86
N PRO A 180 6.22 -12.02 -16.18
CA PRO A 180 6.74 -11.18 -15.08
C PRO A 180 7.12 -9.77 -15.59
N ALA A 181 7.10 -8.78 -14.69
CA ALA A 181 7.39 -7.39 -15.02
C ALA A 181 8.83 -7.21 -15.55
N ARG A 182 8.97 -6.35 -16.56
CA ARG A 182 10.26 -5.95 -17.14
C ARG A 182 10.31 -4.44 -17.27
N VAL A 183 11.51 -3.87 -17.23
CA VAL A 183 11.72 -2.45 -17.51
C VAL A 183 11.32 -2.15 -18.95
N LEU A 184 10.43 -1.20 -19.13
CA LEU A 184 9.97 -0.73 -20.44
C LEU A 184 10.76 0.51 -20.87
N PHE A 185 10.92 1.49 -19.97
CA PHE A 185 11.68 2.71 -20.21
C PHE A 185 11.97 3.45 -18.89
N ASP A 186 12.76 4.50 -18.96
CA ASP A 186 13.01 5.44 -17.85
C ASP A 186 11.95 6.53 -17.86
N ARG A 187 11.24 6.75 -16.74
CA ARG A 187 10.17 7.74 -16.58
C ARG A 187 10.62 9.15 -16.99
N ARG A 188 11.88 9.51 -16.76
CA ARG A 188 12.47 10.82 -17.13
C ARG A 188 12.52 11.05 -18.64
N GLN A 189 12.47 9.98 -19.43
CA GLN A 189 12.45 10.04 -20.89
C GLN A 189 11.02 10.02 -21.47
N SER A 190 10.00 9.92 -20.61
CA SER A 190 8.60 9.85 -21.02
C SER A 190 8.10 11.22 -21.51
N ARG A 191 7.50 11.27 -22.70
CA ARG A 191 6.77 12.43 -23.22
C ARG A 191 5.29 12.43 -22.83
N LEU A 192 4.83 11.48 -22.03
CA LEU A 192 3.41 11.30 -21.68
C LEU A 192 2.83 12.41 -20.79
N GLY A 193 3.64 13.27 -20.21
CA GLY A 193 3.20 14.44 -19.42
C GLY A 193 3.17 15.78 -20.17
N GLN A 194 3.40 15.79 -21.49
CA GLN A 194 3.50 17.01 -22.30
C GLN A 194 2.26 17.25 -23.20
N ARG A 195 1.13 16.58 -22.95
CA ARG A 195 -0.13 16.81 -23.68
C ARG A 195 -1.16 17.47 -22.79
#